data_be7e294a9ea7d58be79ca90fa40065bf
#
_entry.id   be7e294a9ea7d58be79ca90fa40065bf
#
_cell.length_a   1.000
_cell.length_b   1.000
_cell.length_c   1.000
_cell.angle_alpha   90.00
_cell.angle_beta   90.00
_cell.angle_gamma   90.00
#
_symmetry.space_group_name_H-M   'P 1'
#
loop_
_entity.id
_entity.type
_entity.pdbx_description
1 polymer ?
#
loop_
_entity_poly.entity_id
_entity_poly.type
_entity_poly.pdbx_seq_one_letter_code
_entity_poly.pdbx_strand_id
1 'polypeptide(L)'
;MNESEDCLLSSPGYVEASIVLGTKHGQQGVENLNLLIAALSIIIVPFSVEQAQLASEAFLKFGKGRHPAKLNMGDCFSYALAKSTNQPLLFKGNDFTHTDINKVNY
;
A
#
# COMPACT_ATOMS: atom_id res chain seq x y z
N MET A 1 -5.20 -7.89 12.62
CA MET A 1 -3.91 -8.32 12.00
C MET A 1 -3.45 -9.58 12.72
N ASN A 2 -3.02 -10.57 11.98
CA ASN A 2 -2.57 -11.83 12.55
C ASN A 2 -1.16 -11.67 13.13
N GLU A 3 -0.93 -12.21 14.34
CA GLU A 3 0.39 -12.11 15.00
C GLU A 3 1.50 -12.80 14.22
N SER A 4 1.19 -13.83 13.45
CA SER A 4 2.17 -14.59 12.68
C SER A 4 2.50 -13.98 11.33
N GLU A 5 1.87 -12.85 10.97
CA GLU A 5 2.05 -12.20 9.68
C GLU A 5 2.50 -10.76 9.85
N ASP A 6 3.50 -10.37 9.07
CA ASP A 6 3.94 -8.99 9.03
C ASP A 6 2.98 -8.16 8.20
N CYS A 7 2.79 -6.90 8.60
CA CYS A 7 2.06 -5.93 7.81
C CYS A 7 3.07 -5.03 7.11
N LEU A 8 2.98 -4.94 5.78
CA LEU A 8 3.96 -4.25 4.96
C LEU A 8 3.39 -2.99 4.33
N LEU A 9 4.24 -1.98 4.18
CA LEU A 9 3.93 -0.73 3.51
C LEU A 9 5.08 -0.41 2.56
N SER A 10 4.78 -0.16 1.29
CA SER A 10 5.85 0.22 0.36
C SER A 10 6.39 1.61 0.70
N SER A 11 7.66 1.85 0.41
CA SER A 11 8.24 3.17 0.67
C SER A 11 7.54 4.29 -0.11
N PRO A 12 7.13 4.12 -1.38
CA PRO A 12 6.27 5.12 -2.05
C PRO A 12 4.91 5.28 -1.37
N GLY A 13 4.33 4.19 -0.86
CA GLY A 13 3.08 4.26 -0.11
C GLY A 13 3.20 5.08 1.16
N TYR A 14 4.33 4.96 1.85
CA TYR A 14 4.62 5.79 3.01
C TYR A 14 4.66 7.28 2.63
N VAL A 15 5.31 7.62 1.53
CA VAL A 15 5.38 9.00 1.05
C VAL A 15 3.99 9.54 0.74
N GLU A 16 3.17 8.76 0.04
CA GLU A 16 1.81 9.16 -0.28
C GLU A 16 0.98 9.43 0.99
N ALA A 17 1.04 8.51 1.96
CA ALA A 17 0.33 8.68 3.23
C ALA A 17 0.85 9.91 3.99
N SER A 18 2.15 10.15 3.97
CA SER A 18 2.76 11.31 4.62
C SER A 18 2.28 12.62 3.99
N ILE A 19 2.17 12.65 2.66
CA ILE A 19 1.66 13.82 1.94
C ILE A 19 0.21 14.10 2.30
N VAL A 20 -0.63 13.07 2.29
CA VAL A 20 -2.05 13.21 2.61
C VAL A 20 -2.23 13.72 4.05
N LEU A 21 -1.58 13.08 5.00
CA LEU A 21 -1.73 13.45 6.41
C LEU A 21 -1.04 14.77 6.72
N GLY A 22 0.10 15.03 6.08
CA GLY A 22 0.79 16.32 6.23
C GLY A 22 -0.03 17.48 5.68
N THR A 23 -0.73 17.26 4.57
CA THR A 23 -1.61 18.29 3.99
C THR A 23 -2.78 18.60 4.91
N LYS A 24 -3.36 17.59 5.54
CA LYS A 24 -4.53 17.78 6.42
C LYS A 24 -4.17 18.27 7.82
N HIS A 25 -3.06 17.81 8.38
CA HIS A 25 -2.73 17.99 9.79
C HIS A 25 -1.31 18.51 10.04
N GLY A 26 -0.57 18.83 8.99
CA GLY A 26 0.79 19.31 9.11
C GLY A 26 1.73 18.26 9.68
N GLN A 27 2.77 18.74 10.35
CA GLN A 27 3.79 17.86 10.93
C GLN A 27 3.19 16.85 11.90
N GLN A 28 2.15 17.23 12.63
CA GLN A 28 1.49 16.33 13.57
C GLN A 28 0.90 15.11 12.89
N GLY A 29 0.36 15.29 11.67
CA GLY A 29 -0.19 14.18 10.89
C GLY A 29 0.90 13.16 10.54
N VAL A 30 2.06 13.63 10.13
CA VAL A 30 3.19 12.76 9.80
C VAL A 30 3.71 12.05 11.06
N GLU A 31 3.83 12.77 12.18
CA GLU A 31 4.24 12.18 13.44
C GLU A 31 3.27 11.09 13.90
N ASN A 32 1.98 11.33 13.77
CA ASN A 32 0.96 10.32 14.10
C ASN A 32 1.05 9.09 13.23
N LEU A 33 1.35 9.27 11.92
CA LEU A 33 1.58 8.15 11.02
C LEU A 33 2.77 7.31 11.48
N ASN A 34 3.87 7.96 11.85
CA ASN A 34 5.07 7.26 12.30
C ASN A 34 4.82 6.50 13.61
N LEU A 35 4.04 7.08 14.51
CA LEU A 35 3.66 6.41 15.77
C LEU A 35 2.78 5.18 15.49
N LEU A 36 1.86 5.29 14.55
CA LEU A 36 1.00 4.17 14.17
C LEU A 36 1.82 3.04 13.55
N ILE A 37 2.74 3.38 12.67
CA ILE A 37 3.63 2.39 12.04
C ILE A 37 4.41 1.64 13.10
N ALA A 38 4.96 2.35 14.09
CA ALA A 38 5.69 1.73 15.19
C ALA A 38 4.78 0.87 16.07
N ALA A 39 3.60 1.38 16.41
CA ALA A 39 2.65 0.68 17.29
C ALA A 39 2.15 -0.63 16.69
N LEU A 40 1.94 -0.67 15.38
CA LEU A 40 1.45 -1.85 14.67
C LEU A 40 2.58 -2.70 14.09
N SER A 41 3.83 -2.34 14.34
CA SER A 41 5.00 -3.03 13.79
C SER A 41 4.94 -3.18 12.27
N ILE A 42 4.49 -2.13 11.59
CA ILE A 42 4.44 -2.10 10.14
C ILE A 42 5.86 -1.95 9.60
N ILE A 43 6.21 -2.77 8.62
CA ILE A 43 7.53 -2.74 7.99
C ILE A 43 7.44 -1.94 6.70
N ILE A 44 8.27 -0.89 6.58
CA ILE A 44 8.37 -0.13 5.34
C ILE A 44 9.40 -0.82 4.45
N VAL A 45 8.96 -1.23 3.26
CA VAL A 45 9.75 -2.03 2.33
C VAL A 45 10.24 -1.16 1.18
N PRO A 46 11.54 -1.17 0.86
CA PRO A 46 12.07 -0.42 -0.27
C PRO A 46 11.43 -0.85 -1.59
N PHE A 47 11.20 0.11 -2.48
CA PHE A 47 10.60 -0.12 -3.78
C PHE A 47 11.69 -0.59 -4.76
N SER A 48 11.62 -1.84 -5.18
CA SER A 48 12.62 -2.46 -6.06
C SER A 48 12.24 -2.37 -7.53
N VAL A 49 13.19 -2.70 -8.40
CA VAL A 49 12.93 -2.80 -9.85
C VAL A 49 11.87 -3.88 -10.13
N GLU A 50 11.94 -5.00 -9.43
CA GLU A 50 10.94 -6.06 -9.56
C GLU A 50 9.55 -5.54 -9.22
N GLN A 51 9.43 -4.78 -8.12
CA GLN A 51 8.16 -4.18 -7.75
C GLN A 51 7.68 -3.16 -8.78
N ALA A 52 8.59 -2.40 -9.38
CA ALA A 52 8.25 -1.45 -10.43
C ALA A 52 7.63 -2.16 -11.64
N GLN A 53 8.18 -3.30 -12.03
CA GLN A 53 7.65 -4.10 -13.13
C GLN A 53 6.27 -4.66 -12.79
N LEU A 54 6.10 -5.17 -11.58
CA LEU A 54 4.81 -5.69 -11.10
C LEU A 54 3.77 -4.57 -11.03
N ALA A 55 4.16 -3.38 -10.60
CA ALA A 55 3.26 -2.23 -10.54
C ALA A 55 2.78 -1.81 -11.92
N SER A 56 3.68 -1.81 -12.91
CA SER A 56 3.35 -1.51 -14.30
C SER A 56 2.34 -2.52 -14.85
N GLU A 57 2.58 -3.80 -14.61
CA GLU A 57 1.67 -4.86 -15.03
C GLU A 57 0.31 -4.73 -14.34
N ALA A 58 0.30 -4.37 -13.05
CA ALA A 58 -0.92 -4.19 -12.29
C ALA A 58 -1.77 -3.05 -12.87
N PHE A 59 -1.15 -1.95 -13.28
CA PHE A 59 -1.89 -0.85 -13.89
C PHE A 59 -2.54 -1.28 -15.19
N LEU A 60 -1.83 -2.01 -16.04
CA LEU A 60 -2.39 -2.49 -17.31
C LEU A 60 -3.55 -3.46 -17.09
N LYS A 61 -3.53 -4.22 -16.00
CA LYS A 61 -4.54 -5.24 -15.71
C LYS A 61 -5.70 -4.68 -14.88
N PHE A 62 -5.43 -3.88 -13.86
CA PHE A 62 -6.42 -3.43 -12.87
C PHE A 62 -6.57 -1.91 -12.77
N GLY A 63 -5.88 -1.15 -13.61
CA GLY A 63 -5.77 0.30 -13.46
C GLY A 63 -7.08 1.04 -13.64
N LYS A 64 -7.11 2.26 -13.11
CA LYS A 64 -8.26 3.16 -13.23
C LYS A 64 -8.58 3.38 -14.71
N GLY A 65 -9.85 3.18 -15.07
CA GLY A 65 -10.32 3.26 -16.45
C GLY A 65 -10.13 1.97 -17.26
N ARG A 66 -9.53 0.94 -16.67
CA ARG A 66 -9.25 -0.34 -17.35
C ARG A 66 -9.92 -1.53 -16.70
N HIS A 67 -10.27 -1.42 -15.41
CA HIS A 67 -10.79 -2.54 -14.64
C HIS A 67 -11.65 -2.02 -13.50
N PRO A 68 -12.67 -2.80 -13.03
CA PRO A 68 -13.49 -2.39 -11.86
C PRO A 68 -12.67 -2.07 -10.61
N ALA A 69 -11.49 -2.63 -10.43
CA ALA A 69 -10.63 -2.31 -9.30
C ALA A 69 -10.16 -0.86 -9.32
N LYS A 70 -10.01 -0.26 -10.51
CA LYS A 70 -9.66 1.17 -10.69
C LYS A 70 -8.42 1.59 -9.94
N LEU A 71 -7.36 0.79 -10.00
CA LEU A 71 -6.13 1.08 -9.27
C LEU A 71 -5.45 2.35 -9.82
N ASN A 72 -5.08 3.24 -8.90
CA ASN A 72 -4.23 4.39 -9.24
C ASN A 72 -2.75 4.02 -9.06
N MET A 73 -1.85 4.98 -9.23
CA MET A 73 -0.41 4.73 -9.14
C MET A 73 0.01 4.18 -7.78
N GLY A 74 -0.48 4.78 -6.70
CA GLY A 74 -0.17 4.32 -5.35
C GLY A 74 -0.67 2.91 -5.09
N ASP A 75 -1.87 2.59 -5.58
CA ASP A 75 -2.45 1.25 -5.47
C ASP A 75 -1.59 0.22 -6.20
N CYS A 76 -1.04 0.59 -7.36
CA CYS A 76 -0.17 -0.32 -8.12
C CYS A 76 1.12 -0.61 -7.37
N PHE A 77 1.68 0.37 -6.66
CA PHE A 77 2.85 0.14 -5.82
C PHE A 77 2.54 -0.84 -4.69
N SER A 78 1.38 -0.67 -4.05
CA SER A 78 0.94 -1.56 -2.98
C SER A 78 0.66 -2.97 -3.48
N TYR A 79 0.02 -3.08 -4.63
CA TYR A 79 -0.22 -4.37 -5.29
C TYR A 79 1.11 -5.09 -5.55
N ALA A 80 2.09 -4.36 -6.12
CA ALA A 80 3.40 -4.92 -6.42
C ALA A 80 4.10 -5.45 -5.18
N LEU A 81 4.01 -4.71 -4.07
CA LEU A 81 4.59 -5.13 -2.80
C LEU A 81 3.95 -6.43 -2.32
N ALA A 82 2.62 -6.51 -2.34
CA ALA A 82 1.91 -7.70 -1.90
C ALA A 82 2.26 -8.92 -2.74
N LYS A 83 2.33 -8.76 -4.06
CA LYS A 83 2.66 -9.86 -4.97
C LYS A 83 4.10 -10.32 -4.81
N SER A 84 5.04 -9.40 -4.66
CA SER A 84 6.46 -9.76 -4.56
C SER A 84 6.80 -10.43 -3.23
N THR A 85 6.09 -10.10 -2.16
CA THR A 85 6.37 -10.61 -0.82
C THR A 85 5.40 -11.71 -0.39
N ASN A 86 4.27 -11.83 -1.08
CA ASN A 86 3.18 -12.74 -0.73
C ASN A 86 2.66 -12.51 0.70
N GLN A 87 2.65 -11.25 1.14
CA GLN A 87 2.16 -10.84 2.46
C GLN A 87 0.86 -10.06 2.33
N PRO A 88 0.01 -10.07 3.38
CA PRO A 88 -1.20 -9.26 3.38
C PRO A 88 -0.90 -7.78 3.20
N LEU A 89 -1.75 -7.10 2.45
CA LEU A 89 -1.61 -5.68 2.18
C LEU A 89 -2.45 -4.85 3.14
N LEU A 90 -1.84 -3.83 3.75
CA LEU A 90 -2.57 -2.84 4.54
C LEU A 90 -3.14 -1.78 3.59
N PHE A 91 -4.46 -1.59 3.61
CA PHE A 91 -5.09 -0.59 2.74
C PHE A 91 -6.44 -0.16 3.32
N LYS A 92 -6.92 0.97 2.83
CA LYS A 92 -8.20 1.52 3.23
C LYS A 92 -9.24 1.28 2.15
N GLY A 93 -10.42 0.80 2.54
CA GLY A 93 -11.53 0.59 1.61
C GLY A 93 -11.44 -0.71 0.84
N ASN A 94 -11.98 -0.70 -0.38
CA ASN A 94 -12.19 -1.90 -1.18
C ASN A 94 -11.41 -1.90 -2.50
N ASP A 95 -10.35 -1.11 -2.61
CA ASP A 95 -9.63 -0.94 -3.88
C ASP A 95 -9.11 -2.26 -4.45
N PHE A 96 -8.79 -3.23 -3.59
CA PHE A 96 -8.25 -4.52 -4.00
C PHE A 96 -9.27 -5.65 -4.01
N THR A 97 -10.56 -5.34 -3.80
CA THR A 97 -11.62 -6.35 -3.78
C THR A 97 -11.70 -7.13 -5.10
N HIS A 98 -11.42 -6.49 -6.21
CA HIS A 98 -11.50 -7.08 -7.55
C HIS A 98 -10.15 -7.61 -8.05
N THR A 99 -9.14 -7.66 -7.20
CA THR A 99 -7.80 -8.18 -7.55
C THR A 99 -7.57 -9.52 -6.89
N ASP A 100 -6.41 -10.09 -7.13
CA ASP A 100 -5.99 -11.37 -6.55
C ASP A 100 -5.16 -11.20 -5.27
N ILE A 101 -5.23 -10.03 -4.63
CA ILE A 101 -4.47 -9.70 -3.43
C ILE A 101 -5.24 -10.10 -2.17
N ASN A 102 -4.57 -10.78 -1.24
CA ASN A 102 -5.05 -10.96 0.12
C ASN A 102 -4.98 -9.61 0.84
N LYS A 103 -5.97 -9.32 1.64
CA LYS A 103 -6.11 -7.98 2.21
C LYS A 103 -6.36 -7.99 3.70
N VAL A 104 -5.94 -6.91 4.34
CA VAL A 104 -6.31 -6.56 5.70
C VAL A 104 -7.03 -5.21 5.64
N ASN A 105 -8.30 -5.19 5.99
CA ASN A 105 -9.08 -3.95 6.03
C ASN A 105 -8.84 -3.20 7.34
N TYR A 106 -8.84 -1.89 7.26
CA TYR A 106 -8.76 -1.05 8.45
C TYR A 106 -9.64 0.18 8.33
#